data_a906d7532ffb7470b9884029fe91439f
#
_entry.id   a906d7532ffb7470b9884029fe91439f
#
_cell.length_a   1.000
_cell.length_b   1.000
_cell.length_c   1.000
_cell.angle_alpha   90.00
_cell.angle_beta   90.00
_cell.angle_gamma   90.00
#
_symmetry.space_group_name_H-M   'P 1'
#
loop_
_entity.id
_entity.type
_entity.pdbx_description
1 polymer ?
#
loop_
_entity_poly.entity_id
_entity_poly.type
_entity_poly.pdbx_seq_one_letter_code
_entity_poly.pdbx_strand_id
1 'polypeptide(L)'
;MKKIFCLTILAVLCTFGVASAQQFPSVQIETQDGKTIDTKTLIDGKTPVIISFWSTTCKPCIKELDAISEQMIDWLDEADSGLWLFLSMIPGLFPEPKALAASRGWTTDLMVAYDKNQDFKRALNVNVTPHVFIFDKDGKMVYSHTSYLPGGEMELIQKIKTLQ
;
A
#
# COMPACT_ATOMS: atom_id res chain seq x y z
N MET A 1 42.28 39.22 43.54
CA MET A 1 42.32 38.13 42.49
C MET A 1 40.93 37.57 42.42
N LYS A 2 40.11 38.03 41.46
CA LYS A 2 38.72 37.57 41.26
C LYS A 2 38.76 36.47 40.18
N LYS A 3 38.40 35.25 40.56
CA LYS A 3 38.25 34.13 39.60
C LYS A 3 36.89 34.25 38.92
N ILE A 4 36.90 34.56 37.62
CA ILE A 4 35.72 34.54 36.78
C ILE A 4 35.44 33.10 36.40
N PHE A 5 34.31 32.57 36.92
CA PHE A 5 33.81 31.22 36.57
C PHE A 5 32.93 31.36 35.32
N CYS A 6 33.51 30.93 34.20
CA CYS A 6 32.80 30.95 32.90
C CYS A 6 31.90 29.70 32.83
N LEU A 7 30.57 29.88 33.07
CA LEU A 7 29.60 28.81 32.91
C LEU A 7 29.24 28.74 31.41
N THR A 8 29.83 27.78 30.72
CA THR A 8 29.39 27.42 29.36
C THR A 8 28.14 26.55 29.45
N ILE A 9 26.98 27.15 29.19
CA ILE A 9 25.72 26.43 29.01
C ILE A 9 25.76 25.76 27.63
N LEU A 10 26.03 24.46 27.65
CA LEU A 10 25.89 23.61 26.45
C LEU A 10 24.40 23.37 26.18
N ALA A 11 23.81 24.18 25.29
CA ALA A 11 22.46 23.97 24.81
C ALA A 11 22.45 22.74 23.90
N VAL A 12 22.04 21.60 24.43
CA VAL A 12 21.74 20.40 23.65
C VAL A 12 20.43 20.67 22.91
N LEU A 13 20.53 21.08 21.65
CA LEU A 13 19.39 21.10 20.75
C LEU A 13 18.99 19.64 20.45
N CYS A 14 18.01 19.12 21.20
CA CYS A 14 17.30 17.92 20.82
C CYS A 14 16.48 18.24 19.57
N THR A 15 17.04 18.00 18.39
CA THR A 15 16.27 17.94 17.15
C THR A 15 15.38 16.71 17.24
N PHE A 16 14.14 16.92 17.68
CA PHE A 16 13.11 15.92 17.49
C PHE A 16 12.91 15.77 15.97
N GLY A 17 13.55 14.74 15.41
CA GLY A 17 13.26 14.30 14.06
C GLY A 17 11.78 13.90 14.01
N VAL A 18 10.95 14.74 13.40
CA VAL A 18 9.57 14.36 13.10
C VAL A 18 9.69 13.19 12.15
N ALA A 19 9.38 11.97 12.61
CA ALA A 19 9.27 10.82 11.73
C ALA A 19 8.17 11.14 10.72
N SER A 20 8.57 11.61 9.53
CA SER A 20 7.63 11.88 8.45
C SER A 20 7.06 10.53 8.00
N ALA A 21 5.75 10.35 8.13
CA ALA A 21 5.11 9.18 7.57
C ALA A 21 5.38 9.12 6.07
N GLN A 22 5.66 7.93 5.56
CA GLN A 22 5.98 7.74 4.15
C GLN A 22 4.82 8.22 3.29
N GLN A 23 5.13 9.04 2.29
CA GLN A 23 4.17 9.54 1.32
C GLN A 23 4.00 8.54 0.17
N PHE A 24 2.82 8.54 -0.42
CA PHE A 24 2.49 7.74 -1.60
C PHE A 24 3.43 8.09 -2.74
N PRO A 25 4.21 7.14 -3.26
CA PRO A 25 5.21 7.45 -4.29
C PRO A 25 4.56 7.77 -5.63
N SER A 26 5.20 8.63 -6.43
CA SER A 26 4.87 8.89 -7.82
C SER A 26 5.79 8.06 -8.71
N VAL A 27 5.27 7.01 -9.32
CA VAL A 27 5.96 6.11 -10.24
C VAL A 27 5.02 5.66 -11.36
N GLN A 28 5.59 5.16 -12.47
CA GLN A 28 4.79 4.66 -13.58
C GLN A 28 4.49 3.17 -13.39
N ILE A 29 3.20 2.81 -13.51
CA ILE A 29 2.73 1.43 -13.52
C ILE A 29 1.86 1.16 -14.74
N GLU A 30 1.73 -0.09 -15.16
CA GLU A 30 0.82 -0.50 -16.23
C GLU A 30 -0.47 -1.08 -15.64
N THR A 31 -1.61 -0.59 -16.10
CA THR A 31 -2.93 -1.11 -15.73
C THR A 31 -3.27 -2.40 -16.49
N GLN A 32 -4.33 -3.09 -16.10
CA GLN A 32 -4.79 -4.34 -16.73
C GLN A 32 -5.08 -4.15 -18.24
N ASP A 33 -5.59 -2.99 -18.66
CA ASP A 33 -5.86 -2.65 -20.07
C ASP A 33 -4.61 -2.17 -20.84
N GLY A 34 -3.44 -2.22 -20.21
CA GLY A 34 -2.14 -1.93 -20.82
C GLY A 34 -1.77 -0.44 -20.87
N LYS A 35 -2.55 0.44 -20.24
CA LYS A 35 -2.20 1.85 -20.13
C LYS A 35 -1.15 2.09 -19.06
N THR A 36 -0.26 3.02 -19.29
CA THR A 36 0.68 3.49 -18.27
C THR A 36 0.08 4.69 -17.54
N ILE A 37 0.08 4.63 -16.21
CA ILE A 37 -0.40 5.71 -15.34
C ILE A 37 0.65 6.04 -14.28
N ASP A 38 0.64 7.29 -13.80
CA ASP A 38 1.38 7.67 -12.61
C ASP A 38 0.57 7.27 -11.36
N THR A 39 1.19 6.56 -10.44
CA THR A 39 0.53 6.10 -9.19
C THR A 39 -0.04 7.25 -8.39
N LYS A 40 0.53 8.46 -8.46
CA LYS A 40 0.01 9.61 -7.73
C LYS A 40 -1.40 10.01 -8.15
N THR A 41 -1.84 9.65 -9.37
CA THR A 41 -3.21 9.88 -9.84
C THR A 41 -4.27 9.06 -9.09
N LEU A 42 -3.83 8.09 -8.29
CA LEU A 42 -4.69 7.24 -7.48
C LEU A 42 -5.11 7.91 -6.16
N ILE A 43 -4.40 8.95 -5.75
CA ILE A 43 -4.73 9.75 -4.58
C ILE A 43 -5.66 10.87 -5.05
N ASP A 44 -6.93 10.74 -4.74
CA ASP A 44 -7.99 11.67 -5.19
C ASP A 44 -8.36 12.75 -4.14
N GLY A 45 -7.75 12.69 -2.96
CA GLY A 45 -8.04 13.59 -1.85
C GLY A 45 -9.36 13.30 -1.12
N LYS A 46 -10.03 12.17 -1.43
CA LYS A 46 -11.33 11.81 -0.86
C LYS A 46 -11.32 10.44 -0.21
N THR A 47 -10.72 9.46 -0.87
CA THR A 47 -10.76 8.05 -0.46
C THR A 47 -9.39 7.52 -0.07
N PRO A 48 -9.30 6.67 0.97
CA PRO A 48 -8.08 5.93 1.26
C PRO A 48 -7.80 4.88 0.19
N VAL A 49 -6.51 4.52 0.02
CA VAL A 49 -6.05 3.55 -0.96
C VAL A 49 -5.37 2.38 -0.27
N ILE A 50 -5.80 1.15 -0.58
CA ILE A 50 -5.11 -0.08 -0.20
C ILE A 50 -4.26 -0.55 -1.37
N ILE A 51 -3.01 -0.96 -1.09
CA ILE A 51 -2.12 -1.56 -2.05
C ILE A 51 -1.63 -2.89 -1.51
N SER A 52 -1.81 -3.97 -2.26
CA SER A 52 -1.19 -5.25 -1.97
C SER A 52 -0.18 -5.62 -3.06
N PHE A 53 1.06 -5.86 -2.67
CA PHE A 53 2.09 -6.42 -3.55
C PHE A 53 2.04 -7.93 -3.55
N TRP A 54 1.90 -8.51 -4.73
CA TRP A 54 1.75 -9.94 -4.92
C TRP A 54 2.58 -10.48 -6.10
N SER A 55 2.71 -11.79 -6.20
CA SER A 55 3.27 -12.47 -7.38
C SER A 55 2.48 -13.74 -7.69
N THR A 56 2.59 -14.20 -8.94
CA THR A 56 1.87 -15.38 -9.44
C THR A 56 2.25 -16.68 -8.73
N THR A 57 3.43 -16.74 -8.13
CA THR A 57 3.94 -17.90 -7.39
C THR A 57 3.72 -17.80 -5.87
N CYS A 58 3.22 -16.67 -5.39
CA CYS A 58 2.98 -16.41 -3.98
C CYS A 58 1.62 -16.97 -3.55
N LYS A 59 1.59 -18.20 -3.04
CA LYS A 59 0.35 -18.85 -2.57
C LYS A 59 -0.39 -18.08 -1.48
N PRO A 60 0.26 -17.51 -0.43
CA PRO A 60 -0.46 -16.69 0.55
C PRO A 60 -1.03 -15.41 -0.07
N CYS A 61 -0.35 -14.79 -1.06
CA CYS A 61 -0.89 -13.64 -1.76
C CYS A 61 -2.20 -13.97 -2.48
N ILE A 62 -2.23 -15.10 -3.20
CA ILE A 62 -3.43 -15.53 -3.92
C ILE A 62 -4.60 -15.74 -2.97
N LYS A 63 -4.36 -16.34 -1.80
CA LYS A 63 -5.39 -16.53 -0.78
C LYS A 63 -5.90 -15.21 -0.19
N GLU A 64 -5.00 -14.27 0.06
CA GLU A 64 -5.36 -12.93 0.53
C GLU A 64 -6.26 -12.20 -0.48
N LEU A 65 -5.86 -12.21 -1.76
CA LEU A 65 -6.61 -11.55 -2.82
C LEU A 65 -7.96 -12.19 -3.10
N ASP A 66 -8.05 -13.53 -3.04
CA ASP A 66 -9.32 -14.24 -3.14
C ASP A 66 -10.26 -13.81 -1.99
N ALA A 67 -9.77 -13.81 -0.73
CA ALA A 67 -10.55 -13.42 0.43
C ALA A 67 -11.00 -11.94 0.39
N ILE A 68 -10.15 -11.05 -0.10
CA ILE A 68 -10.50 -9.64 -0.30
C ILE A 68 -11.57 -9.51 -1.38
N SER A 69 -11.40 -10.20 -2.52
CA SER A 69 -12.35 -10.13 -3.64
C SER A 69 -13.73 -10.66 -3.23
N GLU A 70 -13.79 -11.73 -2.46
CA GLU A 70 -15.05 -12.31 -1.95
C GLU A 70 -15.83 -11.34 -1.05
N GLN A 71 -15.15 -10.43 -0.35
CA GLN A 71 -15.75 -9.49 0.59
C GLN A 71 -15.92 -8.07 0.03
N MET A 72 -15.46 -7.82 -1.21
CA MET A 72 -15.40 -6.47 -1.76
C MET A 72 -16.77 -5.78 -1.82
N ILE A 73 -17.83 -6.52 -2.16
CA ILE A 73 -19.19 -5.95 -2.25
C ILE A 73 -19.64 -5.45 -0.88
N ASP A 74 -19.45 -6.26 0.18
CA ASP A 74 -19.82 -5.89 1.55
C ASP A 74 -19.00 -4.68 2.02
N TRP A 75 -17.71 -4.62 1.65
CA TRP A 75 -16.82 -3.51 2.02
C TRP A 75 -17.19 -2.20 1.33
N LEU A 76 -17.63 -2.24 0.07
CA LEU A 76 -18.11 -1.05 -0.65
C LEU A 76 -19.40 -0.50 -0.03
N ASP A 77 -20.28 -1.36 0.46
CA ASP A 77 -21.52 -0.97 1.16
C ASP A 77 -21.22 -0.40 2.56
N GLU A 78 -20.18 -0.93 3.23
CA GLU A 78 -19.77 -0.47 4.56
C GLU A 78 -18.95 0.82 4.56
N ALA A 79 -18.29 1.13 3.45
CA ALA A 79 -17.45 2.32 3.29
C ALA A 79 -18.15 3.35 2.40
N ASP A 80 -18.84 4.32 3.00
CA ASP A 80 -19.60 5.40 2.33
C ASP A 80 -18.82 6.17 1.23
N SER A 81 -17.50 6.09 1.22
CA SER A 81 -16.63 6.89 0.35
C SER A 81 -15.95 6.11 -0.78
N GLY A 82 -16.29 4.83 -0.96
CA GLY A 82 -15.65 3.97 -1.96
C GLY A 82 -14.22 3.58 -1.57
N LEU A 83 -13.98 2.30 -1.52
CA LEU A 83 -12.67 1.71 -1.24
C LEU A 83 -11.95 1.43 -2.56
N TRP A 84 -10.76 2.02 -2.76
CA TRP A 84 -9.90 1.71 -3.89
C TRP A 84 -8.85 0.70 -3.46
N LEU A 85 -8.90 -0.51 -4.02
CA LEU A 85 -7.91 -1.53 -3.75
C LEU A 85 -6.99 -1.67 -4.97
N PHE A 86 -5.70 -1.40 -4.74
CA PHE A 86 -4.66 -1.51 -5.73
C PHE A 86 -3.84 -2.76 -5.52
N LEU A 87 -3.65 -3.51 -6.59
CA LEU A 87 -2.76 -4.65 -6.60
C LEU A 87 -1.61 -4.35 -7.56
N SER A 88 -0.39 -4.28 -7.04
CA SER A 88 0.80 -4.17 -7.85
C SER A 88 1.53 -5.51 -7.88
N MET A 89 1.70 -6.08 -9.06
CA MET A 89 2.39 -7.35 -9.21
C MET A 89 3.89 -7.15 -9.32
N ILE A 90 4.62 -7.90 -8.51
CA ILE A 90 6.07 -8.03 -8.68
C ILE A 90 6.31 -8.98 -9.85
N PRO A 91 7.07 -8.61 -10.89
CA PRO A 91 7.37 -9.50 -12.00
C PRO A 91 7.96 -10.82 -11.50
N GLY A 92 7.38 -11.90 -11.94
CA GLY A 92 7.80 -13.27 -11.60
C GLY A 92 7.59 -14.21 -12.77
N LEU A 93 8.21 -15.38 -12.69
CA LEU A 93 8.06 -16.45 -13.68
C LEU A 93 6.65 -17.04 -13.61
N PHE A 94 6.10 -17.44 -14.75
CA PHE A 94 4.81 -18.11 -14.97
C PHE A 94 4.02 -18.60 -13.73
N PRO A 95 2.67 -18.55 -13.76
CA PRO A 95 1.79 -18.22 -14.88
C PRO A 95 1.75 -16.72 -15.21
N GLU A 96 1.26 -16.40 -16.40
CA GLU A 96 1.13 -15.03 -16.86
C GLU A 96 0.14 -14.27 -15.96
N PRO A 97 0.55 -13.11 -15.39
CA PRO A 97 -0.21 -12.46 -14.32
C PRO A 97 -1.57 -11.92 -14.74
N LYS A 98 -1.68 -11.40 -15.98
CA LYS A 98 -2.96 -10.89 -16.50
C LYS A 98 -4.00 -12.01 -16.61
N ALA A 99 -3.58 -13.18 -17.10
CA ALA A 99 -4.43 -14.35 -17.23
C ALA A 99 -4.86 -14.89 -15.85
N LEU A 100 -3.94 -14.91 -14.87
CA LEU A 100 -4.26 -15.35 -13.52
C LEU A 100 -5.27 -14.40 -12.86
N ALA A 101 -5.05 -13.09 -12.88
CA ALA A 101 -5.96 -12.10 -12.31
C ALA A 101 -7.37 -12.18 -12.92
N ALA A 102 -7.46 -12.34 -14.26
CA ALA A 102 -8.72 -12.52 -14.96
C ALA A 102 -9.43 -13.83 -14.58
N SER A 103 -8.68 -14.94 -14.50
CA SER A 103 -9.25 -16.26 -14.14
C SER A 103 -9.77 -16.34 -12.71
N ARG A 104 -9.28 -15.45 -11.81
CA ARG A 104 -9.72 -15.31 -10.43
C ARG A 104 -10.85 -14.32 -10.25
N GLY A 105 -11.23 -13.57 -11.28
CA GLY A 105 -12.25 -12.52 -11.18
C GLY A 105 -11.78 -11.23 -10.53
N TRP A 106 -10.51 -11.10 -10.12
CA TRP A 106 -10.00 -9.92 -9.41
C TRP A 106 -10.13 -8.62 -10.21
N THR A 107 -10.11 -8.72 -11.56
CA THR A 107 -10.23 -7.55 -12.44
C THR A 107 -11.62 -6.93 -12.50
N THR A 108 -12.61 -7.57 -11.89
CA THR A 108 -13.98 -7.05 -11.80
C THR A 108 -14.12 -6.04 -10.66
N ASP A 109 -13.55 -6.38 -9.49
CA ASP A 109 -13.78 -5.65 -8.25
C ASP A 109 -12.53 -4.87 -7.80
N LEU A 110 -11.36 -5.25 -8.33
CA LEU A 110 -10.08 -4.70 -7.94
C LEU A 110 -9.37 -4.05 -9.13
N MET A 111 -8.70 -2.94 -8.90
CA MET A 111 -7.78 -2.39 -9.89
C MET A 111 -6.46 -3.17 -9.88
N VAL A 112 -6.23 -3.99 -10.89
CA VAL A 112 -4.98 -4.73 -11.05
C VAL A 112 -4.00 -3.92 -11.89
N ALA A 113 -2.78 -3.74 -11.37
CA ALA A 113 -1.71 -3.03 -12.04
C ALA A 113 -0.38 -3.78 -11.96
N TYR A 114 0.55 -3.47 -12.86
CA TYR A 114 1.81 -4.18 -13.05
C TYR A 114 3.00 -3.25 -12.92
N ASP A 115 3.82 -3.50 -11.91
CA ASP A 115 5.06 -2.77 -11.62
C ASP A 115 6.24 -3.38 -12.39
N LYS A 116 6.24 -3.24 -13.72
CA LYS A 116 7.20 -3.91 -14.61
C LYS A 116 8.66 -3.60 -14.29
N ASN A 117 8.93 -2.36 -13.90
CA ASN A 117 10.28 -1.90 -13.56
C ASN A 117 10.63 -2.06 -12.09
N GLN A 118 9.69 -2.53 -11.27
CA GLN A 118 9.80 -2.62 -9.81
C GLN A 118 10.09 -1.25 -9.14
N ASP A 119 9.67 -0.15 -9.75
CA ASP A 119 9.88 1.19 -9.20
C ASP A 119 8.99 1.43 -7.99
N PHE A 120 7.75 0.97 -8.04
CA PHE A 120 6.80 1.07 -6.94
C PHE A 120 7.23 0.19 -5.76
N LYS A 121 7.62 -1.04 -6.05
CA LYS A 121 8.20 -1.97 -5.09
C LYS A 121 9.39 -1.35 -4.37
N ARG A 122 10.35 -0.74 -5.13
CA ARG A 122 11.53 -0.09 -4.55
C ARG A 122 11.16 1.13 -3.71
N ALA A 123 10.25 1.97 -4.21
CA ALA A 123 9.83 3.18 -3.51
C ALA A 123 9.17 2.87 -2.15
N LEU A 124 8.49 1.74 -2.02
CA LEU A 124 7.86 1.28 -0.77
C LEU A 124 8.71 0.26 0.01
N ASN A 125 9.95 0.01 -0.44
CA ASN A 125 10.88 -0.93 0.21
C ASN A 125 10.28 -2.34 0.42
N VAL A 126 9.53 -2.85 -0.57
CA VAL A 126 8.90 -4.17 -0.51
C VAL A 126 9.93 -5.26 -0.72
N ASN A 127 10.17 -6.09 0.29
CA ASN A 127 11.16 -7.18 0.26
C ASN A 127 10.52 -8.56 0.27
N VAL A 128 9.31 -8.69 0.80
CA VAL A 128 8.54 -9.94 0.88
C VAL A 128 7.11 -9.70 0.40
N THR A 129 6.41 -10.76 -0.01
CA THR A 129 5.00 -10.74 -0.40
C THR A 129 4.21 -11.85 0.32
N PRO A 130 2.93 -11.63 0.63
CA PRO A 130 2.20 -10.39 0.43
C PRO A 130 2.73 -9.26 1.32
N HIS A 131 2.64 -8.03 0.82
CA HIS A 131 2.90 -6.82 1.59
C HIS A 131 1.80 -5.82 1.28
N VAL A 132 1.01 -5.49 2.28
CA VAL A 132 -0.14 -4.59 2.17
C VAL A 132 0.20 -3.25 2.80
N PHE A 133 -0.23 -2.19 2.15
CA PHE A 133 -0.15 -0.81 2.64
C PHE A 133 -1.52 -0.16 2.57
N ILE A 134 -1.84 0.71 3.54
CA ILE A 134 -2.97 1.62 3.45
C ILE A 134 -2.43 3.04 3.53
N PHE A 135 -2.87 3.84 2.58
CA PHE A 135 -2.64 5.28 2.55
C PHE A 135 -3.98 5.99 2.78
N ASP A 136 -3.94 7.08 3.55
CA ASP A 136 -5.10 7.94 3.68
C ASP A 136 -5.38 8.73 2.40
N LYS A 137 -6.46 9.49 2.38
CA LYS A 137 -6.88 10.32 1.25
C LYS A 137 -5.84 11.35 0.78
N ASP A 138 -4.91 11.73 1.66
CA ASP A 138 -3.85 12.69 1.38
C ASP A 138 -2.54 12.02 0.96
N GLY A 139 -2.55 10.68 0.83
CA GLY A 139 -1.41 9.85 0.43
C GLY A 139 -0.38 9.61 1.53
N LYS A 140 -0.75 9.79 2.79
CA LYS A 140 0.10 9.46 3.93
C LYS A 140 -0.09 7.99 4.30
N MET A 141 1.01 7.24 4.45
CA MET A 141 0.95 5.85 4.92
C MET A 141 0.44 5.79 6.36
N VAL A 142 -0.60 5.00 6.58
CA VAL A 142 -1.24 4.81 7.90
C VAL A 142 -1.20 3.36 8.38
N TYR A 143 -0.88 2.44 7.48
CA TYR A 143 -0.79 1.01 7.80
C TYR A 143 0.17 0.30 6.83
N SER A 144 0.89 -0.68 7.34
CA SER A 144 1.74 -1.59 6.55
C SER A 144 1.83 -2.94 7.26
N HIS A 145 1.60 -4.02 6.50
CA HIS A 145 1.66 -5.38 7.02
C HIS A 145 2.24 -6.35 6.00
N THR A 146 3.05 -7.29 6.46
CA THR A 146 3.60 -8.39 5.65
C THR A 146 3.05 -9.72 6.12
N SER A 147 2.99 -10.69 5.21
CA SER A 147 2.40 -12.02 5.44
C SER A 147 0.87 -11.98 5.52
N TYR A 148 0.25 -13.14 5.27
CA TYR A 148 -1.19 -13.30 5.32
C TYR A 148 -1.56 -14.56 6.09
N LEU A 149 -2.50 -14.42 7.00
CA LEU A 149 -3.23 -15.50 7.67
C LEU A 149 -4.73 -15.33 7.39
N PRO A 150 -5.48 -16.43 7.20
CA PRO A 150 -6.92 -16.35 6.98
C PRO A 150 -7.64 -15.51 8.07
N GLY A 151 -8.46 -14.56 7.64
CA GLY A 151 -9.11 -13.57 8.50
C GLY A 151 -8.33 -12.25 8.65
N GLY A 152 -7.06 -12.19 8.20
CA GLY A 152 -6.24 -10.97 8.26
C GLY A 152 -6.77 -9.86 7.35
N GLU A 153 -7.51 -10.19 6.29
CA GLU A 153 -8.17 -9.24 5.41
C GLU A 153 -9.18 -8.36 6.17
N MET A 154 -9.80 -8.87 7.23
CA MET A 154 -10.74 -8.11 8.04
C MET A 154 -10.10 -6.93 8.77
N GLU A 155 -8.80 -6.99 9.06
CA GLU A 155 -8.08 -5.87 9.67
C GLU A 155 -8.00 -4.68 8.71
N LEU A 156 -7.92 -4.92 7.41
CA LEU A 156 -7.85 -3.89 6.39
C LEU A 156 -9.11 -3.02 6.40
N ILE A 157 -10.29 -3.63 6.37
CA ILE A 157 -11.55 -2.88 6.40
C ILE A 157 -11.76 -2.16 7.73
N GLN A 158 -11.38 -2.78 8.86
CA GLN A 158 -11.43 -2.10 10.15
C GLN A 158 -10.56 -0.85 10.16
N LYS A 159 -9.36 -0.93 9.57
CA LYS A 159 -8.46 0.21 9.46
C LYS A 159 -9.03 1.31 8.57
N ILE A 160 -9.61 0.96 7.41
CA ILE A 160 -10.26 1.93 6.52
C ILE A 160 -11.38 2.69 7.22
N LYS A 161 -12.24 1.99 7.97
CA LYS A 161 -13.34 2.62 8.75
C LYS A 161 -12.83 3.67 9.75
N THR A 162 -11.60 3.57 10.23
CA THR A 162 -11.02 4.59 11.12
C THR A 162 -10.50 5.83 10.39
N LEU A 163 -10.48 5.83 9.06
CA LEU A 163 -9.98 6.93 8.22
C LEU A 163 -11.10 7.78 7.61
N GLN A 164 -12.33 7.38 7.83
CA GLN A 164 -13.55 8.09 7.44
C GLN A 164 -14.00 9.00 8.59
#